data_9049170ac1e1714bb0740b27a4a265d2
#
_entry.id   9049170ac1e1714bb0740b27a4a265d2
#
_cell.length_a   1.000
_cell.length_b   1.000
_cell.length_c   1.000
_cell.angle_alpha   90.00
_cell.angle_beta   90.00
_cell.angle_gamma   90.00
#
_symmetry.space_group_name_H-M   'P 1'
#
loop_
_entity.id
_entity.type
_entity.pdbx_description
1 polymer ?
#
loop_
_entity_poly.entity_id
_entity_poly.type
_entity_poly.pdbx_seq_one_letter_code
_entity_poly.pdbx_strand_id
1 'polypeptide(L)'
;MQQVSATRVPPLPRLAQPLPRAGVVGASRLALRQYLMDYERDLAGSFRDGAPIAEVIAARTAAVERVLAHVWFGWMGETPDAALLAVGGFGRGELFPLSDVDLLVLTVAQPEPRVLRAIEAFAACLWDVGLKPGMAVRDADACFALAEQDLSVYTSLLDARHLGAPRLLSVALLESGQKSTRWTAPEFLVAKGGEQEARHQRYGDTAYNLEPQLKEGTGGLRDLHLIGWLGKLVWGPSAPSRMQTDGLLDP
;
A
#
# COMPACT_ATOMS: atom_id res chain seq x y z
N MET A 1 29.37 24.97 -16.01
CA MET A 1 28.20 24.18 -15.54
C MET A 1 28.62 22.72 -15.43
N GLN A 2 29.00 22.27 -14.22
CA GLN A 2 29.24 20.86 -13.97
C GLN A 2 27.89 20.12 -14.04
N GLN A 3 27.77 19.16 -14.94
CA GLN A 3 26.66 18.22 -14.92
C GLN A 3 26.75 17.45 -13.60
N VAL A 4 25.86 17.76 -12.67
CA VAL A 4 25.63 16.92 -11.49
C VAL A 4 25.05 15.63 -12.03
N SER A 5 25.88 14.58 -12.05
CA SER A 5 25.43 13.22 -12.38
C SER A 5 24.33 12.88 -11.38
N ALA A 6 23.09 12.73 -11.86
CA ALA A 6 21.99 12.37 -11.00
C ALA A 6 22.32 11.02 -10.33
N THR A 7 22.44 11.04 -9.02
CA THR A 7 22.68 9.83 -8.21
C THR A 7 21.48 8.91 -8.40
N ARG A 8 21.71 7.73 -8.94
CA ARG A 8 20.66 6.74 -9.21
C ARG A 8 20.42 5.86 -8.00
N VAL A 9 19.16 5.51 -7.79
CA VAL A 9 18.78 4.49 -6.83
C VAL A 9 19.41 3.14 -7.23
N PRO A 10 19.98 2.39 -6.27
CA PRO A 10 20.60 1.09 -6.57
C PRO A 10 19.56 0.11 -7.13
N PRO A 11 19.93 -0.73 -8.09
CA PRO A 11 19.03 -1.75 -8.61
C PRO A 11 18.61 -2.72 -7.50
N LEU A 12 17.39 -3.21 -7.55
CA LEU A 12 16.89 -4.22 -6.61
C LEU A 12 17.78 -5.45 -6.63
N PRO A 13 18.44 -5.81 -5.51
CA PRO A 13 19.25 -7.02 -5.44
C PRO A 13 18.39 -8.26 -5.70
N ARG A 14 18.98 -9.31 -6.24
CA ARG A 14 18.26 -10.59 -6.43
C ARG A 14 18.09 -11.28 -5.09
N LEU A 15 16.87 -11.74 -4.79
CA LEU A 15 16.67 -12.69 -3.70
C LEU A 15 17.32 -14.02 -4.07
N ALA A 16 18.15 -14.55 -3.18
CA ALA A 16 18.75 -15.85 -3.37
C ALA A 16 17.66 -16.94 -3.34
N GLN A 17 17.53 -17.69 -4.42
CA GLN A 17 16.73 -18.89 -4.69
C GLN A 17 15.25 -18.92 -4.23
N PRO A 18 14.34 -19.55 -4.99
CA PRO A 18 12.97 -19.74 -4.54
C PRO A 18 12.96 -20.51 -3.23
N LEU A 19 12.16 -20.05 -2.27
CA LEU A 19 11.95 -20.76 -1.01
C LEU A 19 11.37 -22.15 -1.27
N PRO A 20 11.79 -23.18 -0.50
CA PRO A 20 11.16 -24.47 -0.56
C PRO A 20 9.65 -24.33 -0.26
N ARG A 21 8.81 -25.11 -0.95
CA ARG A 21 7.35 -25.13 -0.82
C ARG A 21 6.81 -25.48 0.61
N ALA A 22 7.69 -25.73 1.56
CA ALA A 22 7.36 -26.08 2.93
C ALA A 22 7.31 -24.88 3.91
N GLY A 23 7.31 -23.64 3.38
CA GLY A 23 7.31 -22.42 4.20
C GLY A 23 8.71 -21.82 4.39
N VAL A 24 8.72 -20.59 4.92
CA VAL A 24 9.95 -19.83 5.18
C VAL A 24 10.53 -20.25 6.52
N VAL A 25 11.58 -21.09 6.51
CA VAL A 25 12.27 -21.53 7.72
C VAL A 25 13.24 -20.46 8.27
N GLY A 26 13.65 -20.60 9.54
CA GLY A 26 14.40 -19.59 10.29
C GLY A 26 15.59 -18.95 9.59
N ALA A 27 16.45 -19.72 8.93
CA ALA A 27 17.60 -19.18 8.18
C ALA A 27 17.18 -18.28 7.00
N SER A 28 16.09 -18.63 6.31
CA SER A 28 15.54 -17.83 5.21
C SER A 28 14.93 -16.52 5.71
N ARG A 29 14.31 -16.51 6.92
CA ARG A 29 13.76 -15.29 7.53
C ARG A 29 14.87 -14.29 7.86
N LEU A 30 15.98 -14.77 8.44
CA LEU A 30 17.15 -13.93 8.71
C LEU A 30 17.74 -13.34 7.41
N ALA A 31 17.85 -14.14 6.35
CA ALA A 31 18.34 -13.66 5.07
C ALA A 31 17.42 -12.59 4.45
N LEU A 32 16.09 -12.74 4.54
CA LEU A 32 15.14 -11.75 4.07
C LEU A 32 15.19 -10.46 4.90
N ARG A 33 15.32 -10.58 6.22
CA ARG A 33 15.52 -9.44 7.10
C ARG A 33 16.80 -8.68 6.75
N GLN A 34 17.91 -9.39 6.57
CA GLN A 34 19.18 -8.77 6.21
C GLN A 34 19.08 -8.09 4.84
N TYR A 35 18.43 -8.72 3.86
CA TYR A 35 18.17 -8.14 2.55
C TYR A 35 17.45 -6.78 2.64
N LEU A 36 16.37 -6.68 3.45
CA LEU A 36 15.65 -5.43 3.64
C LEU A 36 16.53 -4.39 4.36
N MET A 37 17.25 -4.77 5.41
CA MET A 37 18.10 -3.86 6.17
C MET A 37 19.24 -3.29 5.32
N ASP A 38 19.89 -4.11 4.50
CA ASP A 38 20.98 -3.67 3.64
C ASP A 38 20.46 -2.74 2.54
N TYR A 39 19.34 -3.10 1.92
CA TYR A 39 18.75 -2.26 0.88
C TYR A 39 18.22 -0.91 1.43
N GLU A 40 17.63 -0.88 2.63
CA GLU A 40 17.25 0.37 3.31
C GLU A 40 18.46 1.27 3.56
N ARG A 41 19.60 0.68 3.93
CA ARG A 41 20.86 1.44 4.13
C ARG A 41 21.35 2.05 2.82
N ASP A 42 21.30 1.28 1.73
CA ASP A 42 21.70 1.74 0.40
C ASP A 42 20.78 2.85 -0.11
N LEU A 43 19.46 2.71 0.08
CA LEU A 43 18.47 3.75 -0.26
C LEU A 43 18.68 5.04 0.55
N ALA A 44 18.96 4.92 1.85
CA ALA A 44 19.27 6.07 2.69
C ALA A 44 20.58 6.76 2.27
N GLY A 45 21.55 6.01 1.76
CA GLY A 45 22.77 6.54 1.13
C GLY A 45 22.43 7.33 -0.12
N SER A 46 21.71 6.71 -1.06
CA SER A 46 21.31 7.35 -2.32
C SER A 46 20.50 8.62 -2.12
N PHE A 47 19.59 8.65 -1.13
CA PHE A 47 18.84 9.84 -0.79
C PHE A 47 19.73 10.98 -0.30
N ARG A 48 20.70 10.70 0.58
CA ARG A 48 21.67 11.70 1.06
C ARG A 48 22.56 12.23 -0.06
N ASP A 49 22.84 11.40 -1.05
CA ASP A 49 23.61 11.76 -2.24
C ASP A 49 22.78 12.46 -3.33
N GLY A 50 21.49 12.77 -3.04
CA GLY A 50 20.62 13.57 -3.89
C GLY A 50 19.72 12.78 -4.86
N ALA A 51 19.51 11.49 -4.65
CA ALA A 51 18.51 10.75 -5.43
C ALA A 51 17.10 11.31 -5.20
N PRO A 52 16.25 11.40 -6.25
CA PRO A 52 14.88 11.89 -6.12
C PRO A 52 14.08 11.05 -5.13
N ILE A 53 13.38 11.68 -4.18
CA ILE A 53 12.63 10.98 -3.14
C ILE A 53 11.57 10.02 -3.70
N ALA A 54 10.93 10.38 -4.81
CA ALA A 54 9.95 9.52 -5.47
C ALA A 54 10.57 8.19 -5.93
N GLU A 55 11.79 8.23 -6.48
CA GLU A 55 12.53 7.02 -6.89
C GLU A 55 12.92 6.16 -5.68
N VAL A 56 13.35 6.79 -4.59
CA VAL A 56 13.73 6.11 -3.34
C VAL A 56 12.51 5.39 -2.74
N ILE A 57 11.35 6.05 -2.68
CA ILE A 57 10.11 5.46 -2.16
C ILE A 57 9.62 4.32 -3.07
N ALA A 58 9.64 4.51 -4.39
CA ALA A 58 9.26 3.47 -5.34
C ALA A 58 10.17 2.23 -5.22
N ALA A 59 11.48 2.42 -5.10
CA ALA A 59 12.44 1.33 -4.92
C ALA A 59 12.24 0.60 -3.59
N ARG A 60 11.99 1.32 -2.49
CA ARG A 60 11.64 0.75 -1.20
C ARG A 60 10.37 -0.09 -1.28
N THR A 61 9.31 0.46 -1.87
CA THR A 61 8.05 -0.23 -2.10
C THR A 61 8.28 -1.54 -2.86
N ALA A 62 9.02 -1.49 -3.97
CA ALA A 62 9.31 -2.66 -4.79
C ALA A 62 10.15 -3.73 -4.05
N ALA A 63 11.07 -3.34 -3.15
CA ALA A 63 11.82 -4.29 -2.33
C ALA A 63 10.93 -5.04 -1.35
N VAL A 64 10.04 -4.32 -0.66
CA VAL A 64 9.07 -4.92 0.26
C VAL A 64 8.09 -5.82 -0.49
N GLU A 65 7.57 -5.39 -1.64
CA GLU A 65 6.71 -6.23 -2.49
C GLU A 65 7.36 -7.54 -2.89
N ARG A 66 8.64 -7.49 -3.26
CA ARG A 66 9.41 -8.69 -3.62
C ARG A 66 9.51 -9.66 -2.45
N VAL A 67 9.76 -9.17 -1.24
CA VAL A 67 9.80 -10.00 -0.03
C VAL A 67 8.42 -10.57 0.28
N LEU A 68 7.36 -9.75 0.20
CA LEU A 68 5.99 -10.20 0.42
C LEU A 68 5.58 -11.29 -0.56
N ALA A 69 5.81 -11.09 -1.86
CA ALA A 69 5.50 -12.09 -2.89
C ALA A 69 6.24 -13.40 -2.64
N HIS A 70 7.52 -13.31 -2.23
CA HIS A 70 8.34 -14.48 -1.95
C HIS A 70 7.84 -15.25 -0.72
N VAL A 71 7.51 -14.56 0.39
CA VAL A 71 6.97 -15.17 1.60
C VAL A 71 5.57 -15.73 1.35
N TRP A 72 4.72 -14.97 0.63
CA TRP A 72 3.37 -15.40 0.25
C TRP A 72 3.40 -16.71 -0.53
N PHE A 73 4.20 -16.76 -1.61
CA PHE A 73 4.32 -17.97 -2.40
C PHE A 73 4.83 -19.16 -1.60
N GLY A 74 5.77 -18.94 -0.67
CA GLY A 74 6.30 -19.98 0.22
C GLY A 74 5.26 -20.63 1.13
N TRP A 75 4.25 -19.86 1.60
CA TRP A 75 3.19 -20.36 2.48
C TRP A 75 1.93 -20.76 1.75
N MET A 76 1.52 -20.00 0.74
CA MET A 76 0.25 -20.13 0.05
C MET A 76 0.36 -20.95 -1.24
N GLY A 77 1.52 -20.94 -1.91
CA GLY A 77 1.65 -21.52 -3.24
C GLY A 77 0.71 -20.83 -4.24
N GLU A 78 0.11 -21.62 -5.11
CA GLU A 78 -0.86 -21.16 -6.13
C GLU A 78 -2.30 -21.49 -5.70
N THR A 79 -2.69 -21.16 -4.46
CA THR A 79 -4.08 -21.41 -4.03
C THR A 79 -5.04 -20.41 -4.69
N PRO A 80 -6.21 -20.89 -5.21
CA PRO A 80 -7.25 -20.00 -5.71
C PRO A 80 -8.07 -19.33 -4.58
N ASP A 81 -7.92 -19.80 -3.32
CA ASP A 81 -8.81 -19.45 -2.21
C ASP A 81 -8.41 -18.17 -1.49
N ALA A 82 -7.24 -17.61 -1.82
CA ALA A 82 -6.78 -16.36 -1.23
C ALA A 82 -5.92 -15.55 -2.20
N ALA A 83 -6.00 -14.23 -2.08
CA ALA A 83 -5.17 -13.27 -2.82
C ALA A 83 -4.59 -12.22 -1.86
N LEU A 84 -3.39 -11.74 -2.13
CA LEU A 84 -2.73 -10.70 -1.35
C LEU A 84 -2.82 -9.37 -2.08
N LEU A 85 -3.30 -8.34 -1.37
CA LEU A 85 -3.40 -6.98 -1.88
C LEU A 85 -2.66 -6.01 -0.95
N ALA A 86 -1.99 -5.02 -1.53
CA ALA A 86 -1.55 -3.82 -0.84
C ALA A 86 -2.73 -2.84 -0.76
N VAL A 87 -2.89 -2.17 0.38
CA VAL A 87 -3.94 -1.16 0.59
C VAL A 87 -3.34 0.11 1.21
N GLY A 88 -4.12 1.18 1.29
CA GLY A 88 -3.67 2.44 1.89
C GLY A 88 -2.42 3.02 1.21
N GLY A 89 -1.46 3.52 2.00
CA GLY A 89 -0.21 4.09 1.49
C GLY A 89 0.62 3.08 0.69
N PHE A 90 0.67 1.84 1.15
CA PHE A 90 1.35 0.76 0.42
C PHE A 90 0.65 0.42 -0.90
N GLY A 91 -0.69 0.48 -0.92
CA GLY A 91 -1.49 0.33 -2.15
C GLY A 91 -1.18 1.38 -3.21
N ARG A 92 -0.95 2.63 -2.80
CA ARG A 92 -0.53 3.73 -3.69
C ARG A 92 0.93 3.65 -4.13
N GLY A 93 1.72 2.72 -3.58
CA GLY A 93 3.16 2.66 -3.83
C GLY A 93 3.99 3.65 -3.00
N GLU A 94 3.41 4.20 -1.96
CA GLU A 94 3.97 5.24 -1.09
C GLU A 94 4.41 4.66 0.26
N LEU A 95 5.32 3.68 0.25
CA LEU A 95 5.82 3.08 1.47
C LEU A 95 6.98 3.91 2.05
N PHE A 96 6.66 4.92 2.85
CA PHE A 96 7.67 5.74 3.53
C PHE A 96 8.46 4.94 4.58
N PRO A 97 9.69 5.35 4.92
CA PRO A 97 10.43 4.77 6.04
C PRO A 97 9.59 4.76 7.32
N LEU A 98 9.66 3.65 8.05
CA LEU A 98 8.92 3.40 9.29
C LEU A 98 7.39 3.28 9.16
N SER A 99 6.82 3.39 7.96
CA SER A 99 5.41 3.13 7.73
C SER A 99 5.07 1.66 7.96
N ASP A 100 3.86 1.41 8.44
CA ASP A 100 3.28 0.08 8.46
C ASP A 100 3.04 -0.41 7.01
N VAL A 101 3.05 -1.73 6.84
CA VAL A 101 2.77 -2.38 5.56
C VAL A 101 1.32 -2.83 5.57
N ASP A 102 0.43 -1.99 5.02
CA ASP A 102 -1.01 -2.25 5.02
C ASP A 102 -1.38 -3.28 3.97
N LEU A 103 -1.92 -4.42 4.42
CA LEU A 103 -2.26 -5.58 3.61
C LEU A 103 -3.72 -6.00 3.78
N LEU A 104 -4.33 -6.41 2.68
CA LEU A 104 -5.59 -7.13 2.68
C LEU A 104 -5.35 -8.53 2.10
N VAL A 105 -5.63 -9.55 2.91
CA VAL A 105 -5.75 -10.92 2.42
C VAL A 105 -7.22 -11.15 2.08
N LEU A 106 -7.51 -11.19 0.79
CA LEU A 106 -8.84 -11.48 0.28
C LEU A 106 -9.01 -12.98 0.16
N THR A 107 -10.06 -13.55 0.77
CA THR A 107 -10.34 -14.97 0.74
C THR A 107 -11.68 -15.23 0.03
N VAL A 108 -11.91 -16.50 -0.33
CA VAL A 108 -13.28 -17.00 -0.58
C VAL A 108 -14.09 -16.94 0.72
N ALA A 109 -15.44 -16.97 0.64
CA ALA A 109 -16.32 -16.86 1.81
C ALA A 109 -16.05 -17.93 2.88
N GLN A 110 -15.66 -19.13 2.46
CA GLN A 110 -15.35 -20.25 3.35
C GLN A 110 -14.02 -20.91 2.96
N PRO A 111 -12.88 -20.29 3.33
CA PRO A 111 -11.57 -20.82 3.01
C PRO A 111 -11.31 -22.11 3.81
N GLU A 112 -10.58 -23.04 3.20
CA GLU A 112 -10.17 -24.25 3.90
C GLU A 112 -9.31 -23.92 5.13
N PRO A 113 -9.38 -24.72 6.22
CA PRO A 113 -8.58 -24.50 7.44
C PRO A 113 -7.06 -24.44 7.19
N ARG A 114 -6.56 -25.12 6.16
CA ARG A 114 -5.14 -25.04 5.77
C ARG A 114 -4.76 -23.65 5.27
N VAL A 115 -5.68 -22.96 4.57
CA VAL A 115 -5.46 -21.60 4.04
C VAL A 115 -5.37 -20.62 5.21
N LEU A 116 -6.27 -20.72 6.20
CA LEU A 116 -6.24 -19.86 7.39
C LEU A 116 -4.93 -20.04 8.18
N ARG A 117 -4.49 -21.29 8.40
CA ARG A 117 -3.19 -21.55 9.05
C ARG A 117 -2.00 -21.01 8.27
N ALA A 118 -2.06 -21.07 6.92
CA ALA A 118 -1.00 -20.50 6.08
C ALA A 118 -0.98 -18.97 6.16
N ILE A 119 -2.15 -18.31 6.24
CA ILE A 119 -2.25 -16.85 6.46
C ILE A 119 -1.65 -16.45 7.81
N GLU A 120 -1.95 -17.18 8.88
CA GLU A 120 -1.37 -16.95 10.22
C GLU A 120 0.16 -17.09 10.19
N ALA A 121 0.67 -18.16 9.56
CA ALA A 121 2.10 -18.39 9.42
C ALA A 121 2.79 -17.31 8.54
N PHE A 122 2.13 -16.86 7.49
CA PHE A 122 2.56 -15.73 6.67
C PHE A 122 2.68 -14.47 7.52
N ALA A 123 1.63 -14.11 8.27
CA ALA A 123 1.64 -12.94 9.15
C ALA A 123 2.79 -12.99 10.18
N ALA A 124 2.95 -14.12 10.86
CA ALA A 124 4.04 -14.31 11.83
C ALA A 124 5.43 -14.16 11.17
N CYS A 125 5.58 -14.69 9.94
CA CYS A 125 6.83 -14.56 9.20
C CYS A 125 7.16 -13.11 8.85
N LEU A 126 6.18 -12.25 8.56
CA LEU A 126 6.42 -10.84 8.27
C LEU A 126 7.03 -10.10 9.47
N TRP A 127 6.54 -10.37 10.68
CA TRP A 127 7.14 -9.84 11.91
C TRP A 127 8.58 -10.30 12.11
N ASP A 128 8.87 -11.58 11.85
CA ASP A 128 10.21 -12.14 11.97
C ASP A 128 11.21 -11.52 10.97
N VAL A 129 10.70 -11.18 9.78
CA VAL A 129 11.48 -10.48 8.73
C VAL A 129 11.70 -9.01 9.08
N GLY A 130 11.00 -8.46 10.07
CA GLY A 130 11.15 -7.08 10.55
C GLY A 130 10.19 -6.10 9.88
N LEU A 131 9.18 -6.59 9.17
CA LEU A 131 8.07 -5.76 8.68
C LEU A 131 7.04 -5.56 9.79
N LYS A 132 6.28 -4.46 9.70
CA LYS A 132 5.14 -4.17 10.58
C LYS A 132 3.86 -4.26 9.75
N PRO A 133 3.26 -5.46 9.61
CA PRO A 133 2.06 -5.60 8.81
C PRO A 133 0.83 -5.07 9.55
N GLY A 134 0.11 -4.13 8.95
CA GLY A 134 -1.30 -3.85 9.23
C GLY A 134 -2.14 -4.76 8.33
N MET A 135 -2.63 -5.90 8.84
CA MET A 135 -3.25 -6.91 7.99
C MET A 135 -4.71 -7.17 8.34
N ALA A 136 -5.57 -7.13 7.33
CA ALA A 136 -6.96 -7.59 7.41
C ALA A 136 -7.14 -8.85 6.56
N VAL A 137 -7.99 -9.77 7.04
CA VAL A 137 -8.39 -10.99 6.30
C VAL A 137 -9.89 -10.94 6.13
N ARG A 138 -10.40 -10.89 4.89
CA ARG A 138 -11.82 -10.74 4.58
C ARG A 138 -12.17 -11.41 3.26
N ASP A 139 -13.42 -11.80 3.09
CA ASP A 139 -13.99 -12.05 1.77
C ASP A 139 -14.48 -10.75 1.11
N ALA A 140 -14.93 -10.85 -0.14
CA ALA A 140 -15.36 -9.68 -0.90
C ALA A 140 -16.61 -9.02 -0.30
N ASP A 141 -17.59 -9.82 0.17
CA ASP A 141 -18.84 -9.30 0.73
C ASP A 141 -18.57 -8.53 2.03
N ALA A 142 -17.71 -9.06 2.90
CA ALA A 142 -17.28 -8.37 4.11
C ALA A 142 -16.51 -7.06 3.80
N CYS A 143 -15.68 -7.05 2.74
CA CYS A 143 -15.01 -5.83 2.30
C CYS A 143 -16.03 -4.75 1.88
N PHE A 144 -17.04 -5.10 1.08
CA PHE A 144 -18.06 -4.16 0.63
C PHE A 144 -18.96 -3.68 1.77
N ALA A 145 -19.44 -4.59 2.61
CA ALA A 145 -20.28 -4.23 3.76
C ALA A 145 -19.59 -3.25 4.72
N LEU A 146 -18.28 -3.44 4.96
CA LEU A 146 -17.51 -2.52 5.78
C LEU A 146 -17.23 -1.20 5.07
N ALA A 147 -16.92 -1.21 3.78
CA ALA A 147 -16.67 0.01 3.00
C ALA A 147 -17.90 0.91 2.90
N GLU A 148 -19.11 0.35 2.98
CA GLU A 148 -20.35 1.13 3.07
C GLU A 148 -20.52 1.87 4.39
N GLN A 149 -19.93 1.37 5.47
CA GLN A 149 -20.08 1.90 6.82
C GLN A 149 -18.87 2.76 7.25
N ASP A 150 -17.68 2.42 6.76
CA ASP A 150 -16.42 3.05 7.14
C ASP A 150 -15.70 3.63 5.91
N LEU A 151 -15.63 4.94 5.88
CA LEU A 151 -14.99 5.70 4.82
C LEU A 151 -13.48 5.43 4.72
N SER A 152 -12.83 5.04 5.83
CA SER A 152 -11.40 4.68 5.83
C SER A 152 -11.19 3.33 5.14
N VAL A 153 -12.09 2.37 5.36
CA VAL A 153 -12.08 1.08 4.64
C VAL A 153 -12.32 1.33 3.16
N TYR A 154 -13.29 2.17 2.82
CA TYR A 154 -13.57 2.51 1.43
C TYR A 154 -12.34 3.11 0.71
N THR A 155 -11.68 4.11 1.31
CA THR A 155 -10.47 4.70 0.72
C THR A 155 -9.32 3.70 0.62
N SER A 156 -9.19 2.78 1.58
CA SER A 156 -8.20 1.70 1.51
C SER A 156 -8.45 0.77 0.33
N LEU A 157 -9.72 0.47 0.01
CA LEU A 157 -10.08 -0.33 -1.17
C LEU A 157 -9.87 0.45 -2.49
N LEU A 158 -10.11 1.77 -2.52
CA LEU A 158 -9.77 2.60 -3.68
C LEU A 158 -8.27 2.61 -3.99
N ASP A 159 -7.44 2.41 -2.99
CA ASP A 159 -6.00 2.32 -3.12
C ASP A 159 -5.50 0.87 -3.32
N ALA A 160 -6.41 -0.11 -3.26
CA ALA A 160 -6.02 -1.52 -3.30
C ALA A 160 -5.32 -1.89 -4.60
N ARG A 161 -4.22 -2.63 -4.47
CA ARG A 161 -3.41 -3.11 -5.58
C ARG A 161 -2.99 -4.55 -5.32
N HIS A 162 -3.11 -5.38 -6.34
CA HIS A 162 -2.76 -6.78 -6.28
C HIS A 162 -1.24 -7.00 -6.15
N LEU A 163 -0.82 -7.89 -5.24
CA LEU A 163 0.59 -8.22 -4.99
C LEU A 163 1.00 -9.62 -5.42
N GLY A 164 0.12 -10.59 -5.32
CA GLY A 164 0.46 -12.00 -5.54
C GLY A 164 -0.60 -12.77 -6.34
N ALA A 165 -0.21 -13.80 -7.07
CA ALA A 165 -1.16 -14.68 -7.75
C ALA A 165 -2.00 -15.50 -6.75
N PRO A 166 -3.22 -15.93 -7.10
CA PRO A 166 -3.93 -15.66 -8.35
C PRO A 166 -4.71 -14.34 -8.32
N ARG A 167 -4.95 -13.77 -9.50
CA ARG A 167 -5.65 -12.48 -9.64
C ARG A 167 -7.18 -12.59 -9.62
N LEU A 168 -7.75 -13.79 -9.76
CA LEU A 168 -9.18 -13.94 -9.99
C LEU A 168 -10.06 -13.31 -8.89
N LEU A 169 -9.72 -13.56 -7.62
CA LEU A 169 -10.44 -12.97 -6.49
C LEU A 169 -10.28 -11.45 -6.42
N SER A 170 -9.07 -10.94 -6.67
CA SER A 170 -8.79 -9.52 -6.56
C SER A 170 -9.37 -8.70 -7.71
N VAL A 171 -9.49 -9.26 -8.92
CA VAL A 171 -10.10 -8.55 -10.07
C VAL A 171 -11.55 -8.20 -9.75
N ALA A 172 -12.35 -9.16 -9.27
CA ALA A 172 -13.73 -8.92 -8.90
C ALA A 172 -13.87 -7.82 -7.85
N LEU A 173 -13.02 -7.82 -6.81
CA LEU A 173 -13.02 -6.79 -5.77
C LEU A 173 -12.61 -5.42 -6.33
N LEU A 174 -11.53 -5.34 -7.11
CA LEU A 174 -10.99 -4.09 -7.64
C LEU A 174 -11.94 -3.45 -8.65
N GLU A 175 -12.59 -4.24 -9.50
CA GLU A 175 -13.59 -3.74 -10.45
C GLU A 175 -14.89 -3.30 -9.77
N SER A 176 -15.33 -4.00 -8.72
CA SER A 176 -16.55 -3.68 -7.99
C SER A 176 -16.36 -2.55 -6.98
N GLY A 177 -15.17 -2.42 -6.37
CA GLY A 177 -14.84 -1.34 -5.44
C GLY A 177 -14.94 0.06 -6.08
N GLN A 178 -14.74 0.13 -7.40
CA GLN A 178 -14.94 1.37 -8.18
C GLN A 178 -16.44 1.66 -8.46
N LYS A 179 -17.31 0.68 -8.25
CA LYS A 179 -18.75 0.78 -8.53
C LYS A 179 -19.58 0.77 -7.24
N SER A 180 -19.00 1.20 -6.12
CA SER A 180 -19.77 1.31 -4.87
C SER A 180 -21.03 2.15 -5.11
N THR A 181 -22.18 1.57 -4.77
CA THR A 181 -23.47 2.23 -4.92
C THR A 181 -23.72 3.27 -3.82
N ARG A 182 -22.99 3.19 -2.70
CA ARG A 182 -23.18 4.10 -1.56
C ARG A 182 -22.41 5.40 -1.65
N TRP A 183 -21.16 5.36 -2.12
CA TRP A 183 -20.31 6.54 -2.15
C TRP A 183 -20.24 7.12 -3.56
N THR A 184 -21.22 7.94 -3.95
CA THR A 184 -21.06 8.81 -5.13
C THR A 184 -20.01 9.87 -4.85
N ALA A 185 -19.40 10.45 -5.89
CA ALA A 185 -18.37 11.48 -5.70
C ALA A 185 -18.86 12.69 -4.85
N PRO A 186 -20.11 13.20 -4.99
CA PRO A 186 -20.62 14.24 -4.10
C PRO A 186 -20.77 13.79 -2.64
N GLU A 187 -21.32 12.61 -2.37
CA GLU A 187 -21.49 12.07 -1.00
C GLU A 187 -20.14 11.82 -0.33
N PHE A 188 -19.20 11.26 -1.08
CA PHE A 188 -17.82 11.07 -0.62
C PHE A 188 -17.15 12.39 -0.28
N LEU A 189 -17.28 13.42 -1.15
CA LEU A 189 -16.72 14.75 -0.92
C LEU A 189 -17.26 15.38 0.38
N VAL A 190 -18.57 15.30 0.61
CA VAL A 190 -19.20 15.82 1.84
C VAL A 190 -18.67 15.07 3.06
N ALA A 191 -18.65 13.74 3.04
CA ALA A 191 -18.19 12.94 4.16
C ALA A 191 -16.70 13.15 4.47
N LYS A 192 -15.85 13.15 3.44
CA LYS A 192 -14.41 13.40 3.59
C LYS A 192 -14.10 14.84 3.96
N GLY A 193 -14.88 15.81 3.49
CA GLY A 193 -14.79 17.21 3.92
C GLY A 193 -15.01 17.35 5.42
N GLY A 194 -16.03 16.69 5.97
CA GLY A 194 -16.27 16.66 7.42
C GLY A 194 -15.14 16.02 8.22
N GLU A 195 -14.57 14.88 7.73
CA GLU A 195 -13.37 14.28 8.35
C GLU A 195 -12.15 15.22 8.28
N GLN A 196 -11.97 15.91 7.16
CA GLN A 196 -10.87 16.86 6.96
C GLN A 196 -11.01 18.04 7.94
N GLU A 197 -12.18 18.63 8.06
CA GLU A 197 -12.44 19.73 8.98
C GLU A 197 -12.18 19.32 10.44
N ALA A 198 -12.72 18.19 10.88
CA ALA A 198 -12.48 17.66 12.22
C ALA A 198 -11.00 17.36 12.49
N ARG A 199 -10.26 16.91 11.48
CA ARG A 199 -8.83 16.67 11.54
C ARG A 199 -8.05 17.99 11.64
N HIS A 200 -8.35 19.00 10.80
CA HIS A 200 -7.71 20.30 10.85
C HIS A 200 -7.89 20.97 12.21
N GLN A 201 -9.11 20.95 12.77
CA GLN A 201 -9.39 21.47 14.12
C GLN A 201 -8.52 20.79 15.19
N ARG A 202 -8.30 19.47 15.11
CA ARG A 202 -7.45 18.72 16.05
C ARG A 202 -6.00 19.17 16.03
N TYR A 203 -5.51 19.65 14.90
CA TYR A 203 -4.13 20.11 14.69
C TYR A 203 -4.01 21.65 14.63
N GLY A 204 -5.00 22.38 15.21
CA GLY A 204 -4.94 23.81 15.39
C GLY A 204 -5.40 24.65 14.21
N ASP A 205 -5.96 24.00 13.18
CA ASP A 205 -6.54 24.64 11.97
C ASP A 205 -5.61 25.67 11.28
N THR A 206 -4.31 25.42 11.33
CA THR A 206 -3.29 26.30 10.72
C THR A 206 -2.15 25.49 10.12
N ALA A 207 -1.61 25.99 9.02
CA ALA A 207 -0.39 25.46 8.41
C ALA A 207 0.90 26.03 9.07
N TYR A 208 0.77 27.00 9.98
CA TYR A 208 1.90 27.75 10.55
C TYR A 208 2.22 27.36 12.01
N ASN A 209 2.10 26.07 12.33
CA ASN A 209 2.52 25.55 13.63
C ASN A 209 4.06 25.52 13.73
N LEU A 210 4.61 25.72 14.95
CA LEU A 210 6.04 25.59 15.22
C LEU A 210 6.58 24.20 14.86
N GLU A 211 5.76 23.17 15.08
CA GLU A 211 6.01 21.80 14.63
C GLU A 211 4.87 21.39 13.69
N PRO A 212 5.03 21.59 12.35
CA PRO A 212 3.95 21.31 11.41
C PRO A 212 3.70 19.79 11.30
N GLN A 213 2.43 19.40 11.36
CA GLN A 213 2.00 18.01 11.15
C GLN A 213 1.87 17.75 9.64
N LEU A 214 2.95 17.26 9.03
CA LEU A 214 3.05 17.10 7.56
C LEU A 214 2.04 16.11 6.97
N LYS A 215 1.53 15.17 7.77
CA LYS A 215 0.56 14.16 7.31
C LYS A 215 -0.88 14.62 7.53
N GLU A 216 -1.19 15.08 8.74
CA GLU A 216 -2.56 15.27 9.20
C GLU A 216 -2.97 16.75 9.31
N GLY A 217 -2.02 17.68 9.33
CA GLY A 217 -2.28 19.12 9.40
C GLY A 217 -2.86 19.69 8.12
N THR A 218 -3.28 20.95 8.18
CA THR A 218 -3.83 21.71 7.05
C THR A 218 -2.80 21.81 5.93
N GLY A 219 -3.17 21.42 4.71
CA GLY A 219 -2.26 21.34 3.55
C GLY A 219 -1.31 20.14 3.57
N GLY A 220 -1.49 19.19 4.51
CA GLY A 220 -0.68 17.99 4.64
C GLY A 220 -1.03 16.89 3.63
N LEU A 221 -0.31 15.76 3.71
CA LEU A 221 -0.45 14.65 2.76
C LEU A 221 -1.88 14.10 2.65
N ARG A 222 -2.66 14.14 3.73
CA ARG A 222 -4.06 13.67 3.72
C ARG A 222 -4.96 14.53 2.83
N ASP A 223 -4.68 15.81 2.70
CA ASP A 223 -5.44 16.71 1.82
C ASP A 223 -5.14 16.40 0.35
N LEU A 224 -3.88 16.08 0.03
CA LEU A 224 -3.50 15.60 -1.31
C LEU A 224 -4.13 14.24 -1.64
N HIS A 225 -4.19 13.33 -0.67
CA HIS A 225 -4.85 12.03 -0.85
C HIS A 225 -6.35 12.19 -1.18
N LEU A 226 -7.04 13.18 -0.58
CA LEU A 226 -8.44 13.45 -0.88
C LEU A 226 -8.64 13.78 -2.36
N ILE A 227 -7.77 14.60 -2.94
CA ILE A 227 -7.79 14.93 -4.38
C ILE A 227 -7.63 13.67 -5.21
N GLY A 228 -6.66 12.81 -4.85
CA GLY A 228 -6.42 11.54 -5.53
C GLY A 228 -7.62 10.59 -5.47
N TRP A 229 -8.28 10.45 -4.32
CA TRP A 229 -9.47 9.60 -4.19
C TRP A 229 -10.67 10.14 -4.96
N LEU A 230 -10.92 11.45 -4.92
CA LEU A 230 -11.97 12.08 -5.75
C LEU A 230 -11.70 11.85 -7.24
N GLY A 231 -10.45 12.01 -7.66
CA GLY A 231 -10.04 11.70 -9.02
C GLY A 231 -10.37 10.26 -9.41
N LYS A 232 -10.02 9.29 -8.57
CA LYS A 232 -10.33 7.87 -8.80
C LYS A 232 -11.83 7.60 -8.89
N LEU A 233 -12.66 8.29 -8.10
CA LEU A 233 -14.12 8.16 -8.15
C LEU A 233 -14.73 8.71 -9.44
N VAL A 234 -14.18 9.80 -9.96
CA VAL A 234 -14.70 10.48 -11.16
C VAL A 234 -14.18 9.83 -12.44
N TRP A 235 -12.88 9.51 -12.49
CA TRP A 235 -12.20 9.06 -13.72
C TRP A 235 -11.61 7.64 -13.63
N GLY A 236 -11.79 6.96 -12.50
CA GLY A 236 -11.22 5.62 -12.30
C GLY A 236 -9.69 5.64 -12.24
N PRO A 237 -9.03 4.53 -12.64
CA PRO A 237 -7.56 4.39 -12.61
C PRO A 237 -6.79 5.41 -13.46
N SER A 238 -7.46 6.03 -14.44
CA SER A 238 -6.85 7.05 -15.33
C SER A 238 -6.86 8.45 -14.72
N ALA A 239 -7.30 8.62 -13.48
CA ALA A 239 -7.46 9.91 -12.82
C ALA A 239 -6.25 10.85 -12.93
N PRO A 240 -5.00 10.44 -12.61
CA PRO A 240 -3.87 11.36 -12.70
C PRO A 240 -3.68 11.93 -14.10
N SER A 241 -3.71 11.08 -15.13
CA SER A 241 -3.54 11.51 -16.51
C SER A 241 -4.69 12.41 -17.00
N ARG A 242 -5.92 12.14 -16.56
CA ARG A 242 -7.09 13.00 -16.90
C ARG A 242 -6.99 14.35 -16.21
N MET A 243 -6.62 14.39 -14.93
CA MET A 243 -6.47 15.64 -14.19
C MET A 243 -5.38 16.54 -14.80
N GLN A 244 -4.28 15.96 -15.30
CA GLN A 244 -3.27 16.70 -16.06
C GLN A 244 -3.81 17.20 -17.41
N THR A 245 -4.49 16.32 -18.18
CA THR A 245 -5.06 16.68 -19.48
C THR A 245 -6.10 17.79 -19.36
N ASP A 246 -6.92 17.75 -18.32
CA ASP A 246 -7.98 18.72 -18.06
C ASP A 246 -7.45 19.99 -17.34
N GLY A 247 -6.13 20.08 -17.12
CA GLY A 247 -5.47 21.25 -16.52
C GLY A 247 -5.76 21.45 -15.02
N LEU A 248 -6.16 20.39 -14.33
CA LEU A 248 -6.41 20.40 -12.88
C LEU A 248 -5.15 20.12 -12.06
N LEU A 249 -4.12 19.54 -12.69
CA LEU A 249 -2.79 19.31 -12.13
C LEU A 249 -1.75 19.76 -13.15
N ASP A 250 -0.67 20.39 -12.67
CA ASP A 250 0.50 20.64 -13.47
C ASP A 250 1.24 19.33 -13.81
N PRO A 251 1.99 19.29 -14.93
CA PRO A 251 2.76 18.12 -15.34
C PRO A 251 3.79 17.65 -14.31
#